data_800b9ad28bbb3ca64b6d6e94201a1235
#
_entry.id   800b9ad28bbb3ca64b6d6e94201a1235
#
_cell.length_a   1.000
_cell.length_b   1.000
_cell.length_c   1.000
_cell.angle_alpha   90.00
_cell.angle_beta   90.00
_cell.angle_gamma   90.00
#
_symmetry.space_group_name_H-M   'P 1'
#
loop_
_entity.id
_entity.type
_entity.pdbx_description
1 polymer ?
#
loop_
_entity_poly.entity_id
_entity_poly.type
_entity_poly.pdbx_seq_one_letter_code
_entity_poly.pdbx_strand_id
1 'polypeptide(L)'
;MGDEVQLINRLDKSGQSVLLALPMERAQLQEDDMQLRELTCDPKFRRVLITDARNPNAHALAKSLLEAGASAVFVGEAESWRPYPDRAKLESLQGVELVSLDVTDTSSVQELAGEFGGKVDILINNARFVRPGGIQGRGDVGFAMDEMQVNYFGMMRLAQAFAPAMAGRSADGVNSAVAWVNMLSAYSLVSNPGFGSFSASNAAAHSLSQCLRAEMASSGVRVVNVYCGPTEDEWHQPLPPPKVPASTLARELVKALQAGLEDVYVGDIAKDIRRKFMESPKVLEKEMTSLEAL
;
A
#
# COMPACT_ATOMS: atom_id res chain seq x y z
N MET A 1 -31.89 2.41 38.59
CA MET A 1 -31.35 2.03 37.28
C MET A 1 -30.09 2.87 37.12
N GLY A 2 -28.93 2.24 37.31
CA GLY A 2 -27.66 2.94 37.19
C GLY A 2 -27.31 3.05 35.71
N ASP A 3 -27.02 4.28 35.24
CA ASP A 3 -26.55 4.51 33.91
C ASP A 3 -25.19 3.79 33.76
N GLU A 4 -25.11 2.82 32.86
CA GLU A 4 -23.83 2.24 32.46
C GLU A 4 -22.97 3.29 31.77
N VAL A 5 -21.74 3.44 32.24
CA VAL A 5 -20.79 4.46 31.76
C VAL A 5 -19.57 3.74 31.21
N GLN A 6 -19.16 4.08 30.02
CA GLN A 6 -17.91 3.59 29.45
C GLN A 6 -16.77 4.58 29.73
N LEU A 7 -15.63 4.07 30.19
CA LEU A 7 -14.44 4.89 30.45
C LEU A 7 -13.59 4.99 29.17
N ILE A 8 -13.42 6.18 28.63
CA ILE A 8 -12.57 6.44 27.46
C ILE A 8 -11.34 7.24 27.89
N ASN A 9 -10.18 6.81 27.44
CA ASN A 9 -8.92 7.50 27.69
C ASN A 9 -8.70 8.58 26.61
N ARG A 10 -8.58 9.85 27.00
CA ARG A 10 -8.37 10.97 26.08
C ARG A 10 -7.23 11.86 26.59
N LEU A 11 -6.45 12.41 25.69
CA LEU A 11 -5.44 13.42 26.03
C LEU A 11 -6.10 14.78 26.19
N ASP A 12 -5.79 15.48 27.26
CA ASP A 12 -6.19 16.87 27.46
C ASP A 12 -5.30 17.85 26.63
N LYS A 13 -5.60 19.15 26.71
CA LYS A 13 -4.84 20.16 25.96
C LYS A 13 -3.36 20.30 26.41
N SER A 14 -2.97 19.65 27.50
CA SER A 14 -1.60 19.58 27.98
C SER A 14 -0.89 18.28 27.63
N GLY A 15 -1.58 17.34 26.92
CA GLY A 15 -1.05 16.02 26.55
C GLY A 15 -1.13 14.98 27.68
N GLN A 16 -1.84 15.27 28.77
CA GLN A 16 -2.05 14.32 29.85
C GLN A 16 -3.26 13.43 29.58
N SER A 17 -3.12 12.14 29.93
CA SER A 17 -4.18 11.14 29.77
C SER A 17 -5.25 11.36 30.85
N VAL A 18 -6.46 11.64 30.41
CA VAL A 18 -7.64 11.83 31.28
C VAL A 18 -8.67 10.77 30.93
N LEU A 19 -9.13 10.04 31.95
CA LEU A 19 -10.24 9.11 31.84
C LEU A 19 -11.56 9.88 31.91
N LEU A 20 -12.30 9.90 30.81
CA LEU A 20 -13.64 10.49 30.75
C LEU A 20 -14.68 9.39 30.79
N ALA A 21 -15.63 9.53 31.71
CA ALA A 21 -16.81 8.71 31.77
C ALA A 21 -17.88 9.30 30.83
N LEU A 22 -18.22 8.58 29.76
CA LEU A 22 -19.27 8.99 28.81
C LEU A 22 -20.49 8.07 28.97
N PRO A 23 -21.73 8.63 28.87
CA PRO A 23 -22.92 7.82 28.76
C PRO A 23 -22.82 6.87 27.55
N MET A 24 -23.29 5.63 27.70
CA MET A 24 -23.25 4.59 26.66
C MET A 24 -23.78 5.04 25.30
N GLU A 25 -24.84 5.87 25.26
CA GLU A 25 -25.36 6.43 24.01
C GLU A 25 -24.33 7.28 23.22
N ARG A 26 -23.46 8.03 23.90
CA ARG A 26 -22.41 8.81 23.22
C ARG A 26 -21.24 7.95 22.74
N ALA A 27 -20.95 6.86 23.44
CA ALA A 27 -19.93 5.90 22.99
C ALA A 27 -20.41 5.19 21.72
N GLN A 28 -21.67 4.77 21.67
CA GLN A 28 -22.26 4.12 20.50
C GLN A 28 -22.31 5.06 19.29
N LEU A 29 -22.68 6.34 19.48
CA LEU A 29 -22.66 7.34 18.42
C LEU A 29 -21.24 7.62 17.88
N GLN A 30 -20.21 7.52 18.72
CA GLN A 30 -18.82 7.63 18.28
C GLN A 30 -18.34 6.39 17.53
N GLU A 31 -18.76 5.18 17.94
CA GLU A 31 -18.49 3.94 17.21
C GLU A 31 -19.20 3.92 15.86
N ASP A 32 -20.46 4.35 15.80
CA ASP A 32 -21.23 4.46 14.56
C ASP A 32 -20.63 5.51 13.60
N ASP A 33 -20.14 6.65 14.10
CA ASP A 33 -19.45 7.67 13.31
C ASP A 33 -18.06 7.18 12.83
N MET A 34 -17.34 6.38 13.64
CA MET A 34 -16.13 5.70 13.22
C MET A 34 -16.40 4.62 12.16
N GLN A 35 -17.46 3.81 12.30
CA GLN A 35 -17.85 2.83 11.29
C GLN A 35 -18.26 3.47 9.98
N LEU A 36 -18.99 4.60 10.00
CA LEU A 36 -19.31 5.38 8.80
C LEU A 36 -18.06 5.91 8.09
N ARG A 37 -17.01 6.30 8.82
CA ARG A 37 -15.71 6.69 8.24
C ARG A 37 -14.96 5.49 7.64
N GLU A 38 -15.10 4.31 8.19
CA GLU A 38 -14.49 3.07 7.66
C GLU A 38 -15.10 2.65 6.31
N LEU A 39 -16.36 2.93 6.07
CA LEU A 39 -17.06 2.62 4.82
C LEU A 39 -16.65 3.50 3.63
N THR A 40 -15.83 4.52 3.83
CA THR A 40 -15.47 5.46 2.76
C THR A 40 -14.32 5.00 1.84
N CYS A 41 -13.65 3.87 2.12
CA CYS A 41 -12.55 3.36 1.28
C CYS A 41 -13.03 2.53 0.07
N ASP A 42 -14.34 2.29 -0.10
CA ASP A 42 -14.87 1.58 -1.27
C ASP A 42 -14.46 2.31 -2.57
N PRO A 43 -13.89 1.60 -3.56
CA PRO A 43 -13.53 2.16 -4.85
C PRO A 43 -14.71 2.70 -5.67
N LYS A 44 -15.93 2.36 -5.32
CA LYS A 44 -17.13 2.75 -6.07
C LYS A 44 -17.24 4.29 -6.21
N PHE A 45 -17.35 4.76 -7.45
CA PHE A 45 -17.37 6.16 -7.86
C PHE A 45 -16.09 6.96 -7.57
N ARG A 46 -14.99 6.30 -7.17
CA ARG A 46 -13.70 6.93 -6.87
C ARG A 46 -12.79 6.98 -8.10
N ARG A 47 -11.91 7.97 -8.10
CA ARG A 47 -10.83 8.12 -9.07
C ARG A 47 -9.55 7.57 -8.45
N VAL A 48 -8.97 6.59 -9.10
CA VAL A 48 -7.83 5.84 -8.57
C VAL A 48 -6.58 6.15 -9.37
N LEU A 49 -5.45 6.39 -8.70
CA LEU A 49 -4.12 6.43 -9.31
C LEU A 49 -3.34 5.18 -8.93
N ILE A 50 -2.88 4.43 -9.92
CA ILE A 50 -1.91 3.32 -9.80
C ILE A 50 -0.57 3.85 -10.32
N THR A 51 0.52 3.74 -9.55
CA THR A 51 1.75 4.49 -9.83
C THR A 51 2.69 3.86 -10.85
N ASP A 52 2.51 2.58 -11.23
CA ASP A 52 3.40 1.91 -12.19
C ASP A 52 2.64 0.92 -13.08
N ALA A 53 2.49 1.28 -14.35
CA ALA A 53 1.87 0.47 -15.40
C ALA A 53 2.71 -0.76 -15.77
N ARG A 54 4.03 -0.73 -15.55
CA ARG A 54 4.96 -1.82 -15.88
C ARG A 54 4.96 -2.94 -14.85
N ASN A 55 4.43 -2.67 -13.67
CA ASN A 55 4.27 -3.71 -12.65
C ASN A 55 3.29 -4.78 -13.14
N PRO A 56 3.65 -6.08 -13.11
CA PRO A 56 2.79 -7.18 -13.60
C PRO A 56 1.38 -7.21 -12.98
N ASN A 57 1.19 -6.56 -11.84
CA ASN A 57 -0.12 -6.51 -11.18
C ASN A 57 -1.00 -5.33 -11.65
N ALA A 58 -0.45 -4.35 -12.39
CA ALA A 58 -1.14 -3.11 -12.73
C ALA A 58 -2.44 -3.35 -13.51
N HIS A 59 -2.41 -4.20 -14.53
CA HIS A 59 -3.60 -4.54 -15.31
C HIS A 59 -4.70 -5.20 -14.46
N ALA A 60 -4.34 -6.16 -13.60
CA ALA A 60 -5.31 -6.83 -12.73
C ALA A 60 -5.89 -5.87 -11.68
N LEU A 61 -5.07 -4.96 -11.13
CA LEU A 61 -5.51 -3.90 -10.21
C LEU A 61 -6.52 -2.98 -10.90
N ALA A 62 -6.16 -2.43 -12.07
CA ALA A 62 -7.04 -1.52 -12.83
C ALA A 62 -8.38 -2.18 -13.15
N LYS A 63 -8.35 -3.41 -13.68
CA LYS A 63 -9.55 -4.18 -14.01
C LYS A 63 -10.45 -4.39 -12.78
N SER A 64 -9.89 -4.89 -11.67
CA SER A 64 -10.68 -5.17 -10.46
C SER A 64 -11.27 -3.92 -9.82
N LEU A 65 -10.57 -2.77 -9.89
CA LEU A 65 -11.07 -1.49 -9.41
C LEU A 65 -12.23 -0.97 -10.27
N LEU A 66 -12.15 -1.08 -11.60
CA LEU A 66 -13.24 -0.74 -12.50
C LEU A 66 -14.45 -1.66 -12.28
N GLU A 67 -14.23 -2.96 -12.12
CA GLU A 67 -15.29 -3.93 -11.79
C GLU A 67 -15.95 -3.62 -10.43
N ALA A 68 -15.21 -3.04 -9.47
CA ALA A 68 -15.74 -2.55 -8.21
C ALA A 68 -16.44 -1.17 -8.33
N GLY A 69 -16.51 -0.59 -9.52
CA GLY A 69 -17.23 0.64 -9.80
C GLY A 69 -16.40 1.92 -9.66
N ALA A 70 -15.08 1.85 -9.71
CA ALA A 70 -14.25 3.05 -9.82
C ALA A 70 -14.65 3.85 -11.06
N SER A 71 -14.74 5.18 -10.91
CA SER A 71 -15.18 6.08 -12.00
C SER A 71 -14.09 6.32 -13.05
N ALA A 72 -12.83 6.26 -12.64
CA ALA A 72 -11.67 6.34 -13.51
C ALA A 72 -10.45 5.71 -12.82
N VAL A 73 -9.54 5.14 -13.60
CA VAL A 73 -8.26 4.61 -13.13
C VAL A 73 -7.14 5.22 -13.96
N PHE A 74 -6.34 6.08 -13.33
CA PHE A 74 -5.12 6.61 -13.90
C PHE A 74 -3.98 5.65 -13.60
N VAL A 75 -3.14 5.35 -14.59
CA VAL A 75 -2.02 4.43 -14.41
C VAL A 75 -0.74 5.11 -14.85
N GLY A 76 0.18 5.31 -13.92
CA GLY A 76 1.47 5.96 -14.15
C GLY A 76 2.36 5.14 -15.07
N GLU A 77 2.93 5.77 -16.08
CA GLU A 77 3.87 5.16 -17.01
C GLU A 77 5.14 6.01 -17.11
N ALA A 78 6.27 5.47 -16.65
CA ALA A 78 7.56 6.09 -16.89
C ALA A 78 7.96 5.94 -18.37
N GLU A 79 8.48 7.01 -18.96
CA GLU A 79 9.05 6.93 -20.31
C GLU A 79 10.15 5.89 -20.36
N SER A 80 10.05 4.97 -21.32
CA SER A 80 11.07 3.95 -21.52
C SER A 80 11.01 3.44 -22.96
N TRP A 81 12.19 3.20 -23.50
CA TRP A 81 12.36 2.56 -24.79
C TRP A 81 11.94 1.08 -24.83
N ARG A 82 11.79 0.44 -23.66
CA ARG A 82 11.35 -0.95 -23.58
C ARG A 82 9.83 -1.05 -23.52
N PRO A 83 9.18 -1.66 -24.53
CA PRO A 83 7.78 -1.98 -24.43
C PRO A 83 7.55 -2.99 -23.29
N TYR A 84 6.35 -3.02 -22.73
CA TYR A 84 5.91 -4.04 -21.80
C TYR A 84 4.59 -4.66 -22.29
N PRO A 85 4.40 -5.99 -22.06
CA PRO A 85 3.32 -6.75 -22.71
C PRO A 85 1.91 -6.26 -22.35
N ASP A 86 1.74 -5.69 -21.16
CA ASP A 86 0.41 -5.36 -20.65
C ASP A 86 -0.07 -3.95 -21.01
N ARG A 87 0.75 -3.13 -21.72
CA ARG A 87 0.36 -1.79 -22.16
C ARG A 87 -0.93 -1.78 -22.97
N ALA A 88 -0.98 -2.60 -24.01
CA ALA A 88 -2.17 -2.70 -24.87
C ALA A 88 -3.40 -3.23 -24.11
N LYS A 89 -3.20 -4.10 -23.11
CA LYS A 89 -4.27 -4.59 -22.25
C LYS A 89 -4.81 -3.47 -21.35
N LEU A 90 -3.94 -2.64 -20.78
CA LEU A 90 -4.36 -1.47 -19.99
C LEU A 90 -5.12 -0.46 -20.84
N GLU A 91 -4.60 -0.12 -22.02
CA GLU A 91 -5.25 0.80 -22.97
C GLU A 91 -6.63 0.29 -23.45
N SER A 92 -6.85 -1.02 -23.49
CA SER A 92 -8.12 -1.61 -23.88
C SER A 92 -9.20 -1.55 -22.79
N LEU A 93 -8.86 -1.25 -21.55
CA LEU A 93 -9.83 -1.13 -20.47
C LEU A 93 -10.53 0.22 -20.53
N GLN A 94 -11.83 0.21 -20.74
CA GLN A 94 -12.63 1.44 -20.69
C GLN A 94 -12.59 2.04 -19.28
N GLY A 95 -12.21 3.31 -19.17
CA GLY A 95 -12.05 4.01 -17.88
C GLY A 95 -10.62 3.99 -17.35
N VAL A 96 -9.66 3.42 -18.09
CA VAL A 96 -8.22 3.56 -17.82
C VAL A 96 -7.64 4.68 -18.67
N GLU A 97 -6.77 5.47 -18.06
CA GLU A 97 -5.94 6.51 -18.70
C GLU A 97 -4.49 6.33 -18.26
N LEU A 98 -3.57 6.21 -19.21
CA LEU A 98 -2.13 6.20 -18.94
C LEU A 98 -1.65 7.64 -18.78
N VAL A 99 -0.93 7.91 -17.67
CA VAL A 99 -0.39 9.23 -17.35
C VAL A 99 1.13 9.16 -17.16
N SER A 100 1.85 10.21 -17.52
CA SER A 100 3.31 10.24 -17.36
C SER A 100 3.67 10.27 -15.88
N LEU A 101 4.43 9.28 -15.40
CA LEU A 101 4.91 9.22 -14.02
C LEU A 101 6.16 8.34 -13.90
N ASP A 102 7.26 8.97 -13.51
CA ASP A 102 8.45 8.29 -13.04
C ASP A 102 8.64 8.56 -11.54
N VAL A 103 8.43 7.55 -10.70
CA VAL A 103 8.56 7.69 -9.24
C VAL A 103 10.00 7.93 -8.79
N THR A 104 10.98 7.75 -9.68
CA THR A 104 12.40 8.03 -9.40
C THR A 104 12.78 9.48 -9.70
N ASP A 105 11.94 10.20 -10.46
CA ASP A 105 12.12 11.61 -10.80
C ASP A 105 11.18 12.51 -9.99
N THR A 106 11.75 13.41 -9.22
CA THR A 106 11.01 14.35 -8.37
C THR A 106 10.13 15.29 -9.21
N SER A 107 10.63 15.76 -10.36
CA SER A 107 9.89 16.68 -11.24
C SER A 107 8.66 15.99 -11.82
N SER A 108 8.82 14.77 -12.34
CA SER A 108 7.71 13.97 -12.85
C SER A 108 6.61 13.76 -11.82
N VAL A 109 7.00 13.42 -10.58
CA VAL A 109 6.03 13.24 -9.47
C VAL A 109 5.32 14.55 -9.12
N GLN A 110 6.05 15.69 -9.07
CA GLN A 110 5.48 16.98 -8.75
C GLN A 110 4.54 17.50 -9.83
N GLU A 111 4.88 17.32 -11.11
CA GLU A 111 4.04 17.68 -12.26
C GLU A 111 2.71 16.92 -12.21
N LEU A 112 2.77 15.60 -12.05
CA LEU A 112 1.56 14.80 -11.94
C LEU A 112 0.73 15.17 -10.69
N ALA A 113 1.37 15.41 -9.54
CA ALA A 113 0.66 15.84 -8.34
C ALA A 113 -0.01 17.22 -8.50
N GLY A 114 0.61 18.14 -9.24
CA GLY A 114 0.01 19.43 -9.60
C GLY A 114 -1.27 19.28 -10.41
N GLU A 115 -1.31 18.32 -11.31
CA GLU A 115 -2.48 18.08 -12.17
C GLU A 115 -3.55 17.22 -11.48
N PHE A 116 -3.15 16.16 -10.79
CA PHE A 116 -4.04 15.10 -10.28
C PHE A 116 -4.21 15.10 -8.76
N GLY A 117 -3.36 15.77 -7.98
CA GLY A 117 -3.40 15.72 -6.52
C GLY A 117 -4.76 16.10 -5.91
N GLY A 118 -5.44 17.09 -6.52
CA GLY A 118 -6.80 17.47 -6.15
C GLY A 118 -7.90 16.55 -6.71
N LYS A 119 -7.57 15.58 -7.55
CA LYS A 119 -8.55 14.72 -8.24
C LYS A 119 -8.52 13.27 -7.73
N VAL A 120 -7.36 12.77 -7.28
CA VAL A 120 -7.18 11.37 -6.87
C VAL A 120 -7.84 11.10 -5.52
N ASP A 121 -8.73 10.12 -5.46
CA ASP A 121 -9.44 9.71 -4.26
C ASP A 121 -8.76 8.53 -3.56
N ILE A 122 -8.16 7.64 -4.36
CA ILE A 122 -7.37 6.49 -3.89
C ILE A 122 -6.04 6.49 -4.66
N LEU A 123 -4.92 6.51 -3.94
CA LEU A 123 -3.60 6.33 -4.52
C LEU A 123 -3.08 4.93 -4.18
N ILE A 124 -2.68 4.16 -5.20
CA ILE A 124 -2.10 2.82 -5.06
C ILE A 124 -0.65 2.88 -5.53
N ASN A 125 0.27 2.93 -4.57
CA ASN A 125 1.69 2.84 -4.83
C ASN A 125 2.07 1.37 -5.06
N ASN A 126 2.13 0.97 -6.34
CA ASN A 126 2.52 -0.35 -6.79
C ASN A 126 3.90 -0.36 -7.47
N ALA A 127 4.57 0.78 -7.57
CA ALA A 127 5.91 0.86 -8.12
C ALA A 127 6.87 -0.05 -7.34
N ARG A 128 7.58 -0.92 -8.07
CA ARG A 128 8.44 -1.91 -7.47
C ARG A 128 9.63 -2.24 -8.36
N PHE A 129 10.82 -2.15 -7.81
CA PHE A 129 12.02 -2.71 -8.39
C PHE A 129 12.49 -3.89 -7.52
N VAL A 130 12.81 -5.02 -8.15
CA VAL A 130 13.26 -6.22 -7.47
C VAL A 130 14.33 -6.94 -8.30
N ARG A 131 15.40 -7.34 -7.64
CA ARG A 131 16.44 -8.19 -8.21
C ARG A 131 16.82 -9.30 -7.22
N PRO A 132 16.58 -10.56 -7.55
CA PRO A 132 17.03 -11.68 -6.72
C PRO A 132 18.54 -11.64 -6.51
N GLY A 133 18.98 -12.01 -5.34
CA GLY A 133 20.39 -12.13 -4.98
C GLY A 133 20.69 -11.83 -3.53
N GLY A 134 21.65 -12.57 -2.97
CA GLY A 134 22.18 -12.34 -1.64
C GLY A 134 23.11 -11.13 -1.60
N ILE A 135 23.46 -10.67 -0.40
CA ILE A 135 24.28 -9.47 -0.20
C ILE A 135 25.74 -9.72 -0.62
N GLN A 136 26.29 -10.87 -0.25
CA GLN A 136 27.72 -11.18 -0.49
C GLN A 136 28.03 -11.52 -1.95
N GLY A 137 27.08 -12.08 -2.70
CA GLY A 137 27.27 -12.53 -4.07
C GLY A 137 27.20 -11.43 -5.13
N ARG A 138 26.89 -10.19 -4.76
CA ARG A 138 26.80 -9.05 -5.68
C ARG A 138 28.16 -8.34 -5.78
N GLY A 139 28.55 -7.97 -7.00
CA GLY A 139 29.82 -7.27 -7.24
C GLY A 139 29.81 -5.79 -6.82
N ASP A 140 28.61 -5.18 -6.71
CA ASP A 140 28.42 -3.79 -6.33
C ASP A 140 27.05 -3.55 -5.66
N VAL A 141 26.76 -2.31 -5.34
CA VAL A 141 25.51 -1.86 -4.70
C VAL A 141 24.46 -1.32 -5.69
N GLY A 142 24.69 -1.37 -7.00
CA GLY A 142 23.85 -0.74 -8.01
C GLY A 142 22.39 -1.16 -7.90
N PHE A 143 22.09 -2.45 -7.92
CA PHE A 143 20.71 -2.93 -7.78
C PHE A 143 20.08 -2.59 -6.42
N ALA A 144 20.88 -2.55 -5.34
CA ALA A 144 20.38 -2.13 -4.04
C ALA A 144 19.98 -0.64 -4.02
N MET A 145 20.75 0.20 -4.73
CA MET A 145 20.41 1.61 -4.93
C MET A 145 19.13 1.76 -5.77
N ASP A 146 18.98 0.99 -6.85
CA ASP A 146 17.77 1.01 -7.68
C ASP A 146 16.53 0.57 -6.87
N GLU A 147 16.65 -0.50 -6.07
CA GLU A 147 15.60 -0.97 -5.18
C GLU A 147 15.21 0.11 -4.15
N MET A 148 16.18 0.80 -3.56
CA MET A 148 15.90 1.91 -2.65
C MET A 148 15.29 3.11 -3.38
N GLN A 149 15.74 3.45 -4.59
CA GLN A 149 15.22 4.58 -5.36
C GLN A 149 13.75 4.41 -5.71
N VAL A 150 13.33 3.20 -6.10
CA VAL A 150 11.93 2.92 -6.46
C VAL A 150 11.10 2.64 -5.21
N ASN A 151 11.51 1.64 -4.41
CA ASN A 151 10.64 1.08 -3.36
C ASN A 151 10.50 2.00 -2.14
N TYR A 152 11.54 2.79 -1.82
CA TYR A 152 11.56 3.69 -0.66
C TYR A 152 11.48 5.16 -1.05
N PHE A 153 12.46 5.67 -1.81
CA PHE A 153 12.48 7.09 -2.17
C PHE A 153 11.34 7.47 -3.12
N GLY A 154 10.93 6.55 -4.02
CA GLY A 154 9.75 6.74 -4.85
C GLY A 154 8.49 6.95 -4.02
N MET A 155 8.26 6.09 -3.02
CA MET A 155 7.16 6.25 -2.08
C MET A 155 7.24 7.57 -1.30
N MET A 156 8.44 7.98 -0.88
CA MET A 156 8.63 9.26 -0.16
C MET A 156 8.31 10.46 -1.05
N ARG A 157 8.76 10.47 -2.33
CA ARG A 157 8.43 11.55 -3.29
C ARG A 157 6.92 11.64 -3.52
N LEU A 158 6.27 10.48 -3.73
CA LEU A 158 4.82 10.42 -3.87
C LEU A 158 4.11 10.99 -2.64
N ALA A 159 4.55 10.60 -1.42
CA ALA A 159 3.96 11.10 -0.19
C ALA A 159 4.13 12.62 -0.05
N GLN A 160 5.32 13.15 -0.31
CA GLN A 160 5.59 14.59 -0.24
C GLN A 160 4.73 15.39 -1.23
N ALA A 161 4.45 14.85 -2.43
CA ALA A 161 3.73 15.56 -3.46
C ALA A 161 2.20 15.40 -3.35
N PHE A 162 1.69 14.20 -3.08
CA PHE A 162 0.25 13.90 -3.10
C PHE A 162 -0.42 13.96 -1.73
N ALA A 163 0.27 13.56 -0.63
CA ALA A 163 -0.38 13.48 0.67
C ALA A 163 -0.94 14.82 1.17
N PRO A 164 -0.28 15.99 0.98
CA PRO A 164 -0.85 17.28 1.38
C PRO A 164 -2.17 17.59 0.67
N ALA A 165 -2.27 17.34 -0.63
CA ALA A 165 -3.48 17.57 -1.41
C ALA A 165 -4.60 16.60 -1.03
N MET A 166 -4.27 15.34 -0.80
CA MET A 166 -5.23 14.33 -0.33
C MET A 166 -5.73 14.64 1.08
N ALA A 167 -4.84 14.99 2.01
CA ALA A 167 -5.18 15.35 3.38
C ALA A 167 -6.00 16.65 3.48
N GLY A 168 -5.74 17.63 2.61
CA GLY A 168 -6.46 18.90 2.56
C GLY A 168 -7.90 18.77 2.05
N ARG A 169 -8.22 17.67 1.39
CA ARG A 169 -9.61 17.35 0.99
C ARG A 169 -10.29 16.70 2.17
N SER A 170 -10.90 17.51 3.02
CA SER A 170 -11.67 16.97 4.15
C SER A 170 -12.74 15.99 3.67
N ALA A 171 -13.17 15.12 4.56
CA ALA A 171 -14.14 14.06 4.30
C ALA A 171 -15.53 14.64 3.99
N ASP A 172 -15.71 15.23 2.81
CA ASP A 172 -16.97 15.77 2.31
C ASP A 172 -17.65 14.79 1.34
N GLY A 173 -17.93 13.57 1.81
CA GLY A 173 -18.67 12.59 1.03
C GLY A 173 -17.94 12.17 -0.26
N VAL A 174 -18.60 12.28 -1.41
CA VAL A 174 -18.13 11.74 -2.71
C VAL A 174 -16.82 12.36 -3.23
N ASN A 175 -16.46 13.56 -2.79
CA ASN A 175 -15.27 14.28 -3.28
C ASN A 175 -14.03 14.16 -2.39
N SER A 176 -14.10 13.41 -1.28
CA SER A 176 -12.96 13.24 -0.38
C SER A 176 -11.97 12.22 -0.89
N ALA A 177 -10.67 12.46 -0.66
CA ALA A 177 -9.68 11.40 -0.74
C ALA A 177 -9.91 10.42 0.42
N VAL A 178 -9.79 9.11 0.16
CA VAL A 178 -10.19 8.09 1.14
C VAL A 178 -9.10 7.09 1.49
N ALA A 179 -8.18 6.79 0.57
CA ALA A 179 -7.14 5.81 0.84
C ALA A 179 -5.81 6.10 0.14
N TRP A 180 -4.74 5.78 0.84
CA TRP A 180 -3.39 5.62 0.35
C TRP A 180 -2.97 4.17 0.52
N VAL A 181 -2.69 3.47 -0.55
CA VAL A 181 -2.34 2.05 -0.54
C VAL A 181 -0.87 1.88 -0.88
N ASN A 182 -0.12 1.14 -0.07
CA ASN A 182 1.24 0.72 -0.36
C ASN A 182 1.28 -0.78 -0.64
N MET A 183 1.77 -1.16 -1.83
CA MET A 183 2.00 -2.55 -2.19
C MET A 183 3.39 -2.97 -1.69
N LEU A 184 3.44 -3.65 -0.56
CA LEU A 184 4.66 -4.09 0.10
C LEU A 184 4.88 -5.60 -0.08
N SER A 185 6.12 -6.04 0.08
CA SER A 185 6.42 -7.47 0.21
C SER A 185 6.26 -7.94 1.64
N ALA A 186 5.84 -9.19 1.84
CA ALA A 186 5.91 -9.85 3.14
C ALA A 186 7.36 -9.90 3.71
N TYR A 187 8.35 -9.80 2.83
CA TYR A 187 9.76 -9.68 3.22
C TYR A 187 10.13 -8.35 3.87
N SER A 188 9.20 -7.41 3.98
CA SER A 188 9.35 -6.22 4.83
C SER A 188 9.30 -6.53 6.33
N LEU A 189 8.70 -7.65 6.72
CA LEU A 189 8.57 -8.10 8.11
C LEU A 189 9.70 -9.04 8.53
N VAL A 190 10.20 -9.83 7.59
CA VAL A 190 11.34 -10.74 7.78
C VAL A 190 12.14 -10.81 6.49
N SER A 191 13.45 -10.66 6.56
CA SER A 191 14.31 -10.67 5.38
C SER A 191 14.42 -12.05 4.76
N ASN A 192 14.32 -12.10 3.42
CA ASN A 192 14.69 -13.29 2.65
C ASN A 192 16.12 -13.10 2.16
N PRO A 193 17.09 -13.98 2.54
CA PRO A 193 18.48 -13.84 2.13
C PRO A 193 18.68 -13.81 0.61
N GLY A 194 17.90 -14.57 -0.16
CA GLY A 194 17.93 -14.56 -1.64
C GLY A 194 17.37 -13.28 -2.27
N PHE A 195 16.82 -12.36 -1.46
CA PHE A 195 16.29 -11.05 -1.84
C PHE A 195 16.76 -9.97 -0.85
N GLY A 196 18.03 -9.99 -0.49
CA GLY A 196 18.55 -9.22 0.65
C GLY A 196 18.28 -7.72 0.59
N SER A 197 18.71 -7.03 -0.47
CA SER A 197 18.49 -5.58 -0.64
C SER A 197 17.03 -5.24 -0.93
N PHE A 198 16.30 -6.11 -1.63
CA PHE A 198 14.86 -5.96 -1.82
C PHE A 198 14.09 -6.01 -0.49
N SER A 199 14.44 -6.96 0.39
CA SER A 199 13.85 -7.04 1.74
C SER A 199 14.14 -5.77 2.54
N ALA A 200 15.39 -5.27 2.49
CA ALA A 200 15.78 -4.03 3.16
C ALA A 200 15.01 -2.81 2.65
N SER A 201 14.86 -2.65 1.33
CA SER A 201 14.09 -1.54 0.74
C SER A 201 12.60 -1.58 1.11
N ASN A 202 12.01 -2.79 1.18
CA ASN A 202 10.63 -2.97 1.62
C ASN A 202 10.47 -2.74 3.13
N ALA A 203 11.44 -3.10 3.97
CA ALA A 203 11.43 -2.78 5.39
C ALA A 203 11.50 -1.26 5.63
N ALA A 204 12.32 -0.54 4.84
CA ALA A 204 12.37 0.92 4.85
C ALA A 204 11.01 1.53 4.41
N ALA A 205 10.41 1.03 3.34
CA ALA A 205 9.09 1.45 2.88
C ALA A 205 7.99 1.17 3.92
N HIS A 206 8.04 0.03 4.60
CA HIS A 206 7.13 -0.29 5.70
C HIS A 206 7.25 0.73 6.84
N SER A 207 8.48 1.05 7.28
CA SER A 207 8.71 2.07 8.31
C SER A 207 8.18 3.44 7.89
N LEU A 208 8.43 3.85 6.63
CA LEU A 208 7.91 5.10 6.08
C LEU A 208 6.36 5.11 6.08
N SER A 209 5.74 4.00 5.72
CA SER A 209 4.28 3.88 5.69
C SER A 209 3.64 4.05 7.08
N GLN A 210 4.30 3.58 8.14
CA GLN A 210 3.84 3.80 9.52
C GLN A 210 3.88 5.29 9.90
N CYS A 211 4.94 6.01 9.50
CA CYS A 211 5.01 7.46 9.69
C CYS A 211 3.90 8.17 8.91
N LEU A 212 3.71 7.83 7.63
CA LEU A 212 2.67 8.42 6.80
C LEU A 212 1.27 8.17 7.38
N ARG A 213 1.01 6.97 7.91
CA ARG A 213 -0.26 6.64 8.58
C ARG A 213 -0.51 7.56 9.78
N ALA A 214 0.51 7.80 10.60
CA ALA A 214 0.41 8.70 11.75
C ALA A 214 0.17 10.17 11.31
N GLU A 215 0.86 10.63 10.28
CA GLU A 215 0.70 11.99 9.74
C GLU A 215 -0.69 12.21 9.12
N MET A 216 -1.25 11.19 8.46
CA MET A 216 -2.55 11.27 7.81
C MET A 216 -3.74 10.91 8.72
N ALA A 217 -3.51 10.50 9.96
CA ALA A 217 -4.56 10.01 10.86
C ALA A 217 -5.72 10.99 11.07
N SER A 218 -5.45 12.32 11.06
CA SER A 218 -6.47 13.35 11.24
C SER A 218 -7.19 13.76 9.95
N SER A 219 -6.72 13.29 8.79
CA SER A 219 -7.22 13.74 7.49
C SER A 219 -8.42 12.94 6.97
N GLY A 220 -8.73 11.80 7.60
CA GLY A 220 -9.73 10.85 7.09
C GLY A 220 -9.25 10.00 5.92
N VAL A 221 -8.00 10.16 5.45
CA VAL A 221 -7.37 9.29 4.44
C VAL A 221 -6.72 8.11 5.15
N ARG A 222 -7.16 6.91 4.80
CA ARG A 222 -6.64 5.68 5.39
C ARG A 222 -5.38 5.21 4.68
N VAL A 223 -4.31 4.94 5.42
CA VAL A 223 -3.09 4.35 4.87
C VAL A 223 -3.15 2.82 5.01
N VAL A 224 -3.26 2.16 3.87
CA VAL A 224 -3.43 0.71 3.75
C VAL A 224 -2.12 0.09 3.27
N ASN A 225 -1.63 -0.91 3.97
CA ASN A 225 -0.46 -1.69 3.57
C ASN A 225 -0.88 -3.09 3.12
N VAL A 226 -0.51 -3.45 1.90
CA VAL A 226 -0.74 -4.79 1.34
C VAL A 226 0.58 -5.55 1.33
N TYR A 227 0.72 -6.51 2.21
CA TYR A 227 1.88 -7.39 2.28
C TYR A 227 1.62 -8.62 1.43
N CYS A 228 2.33 -8.70 0.30
CA CYS A 228 2.19 -9.81 -0.63
C CYS A 228 3.36 -10.79 -0.49
N GLY A 229 3.06 -12.08 -0.56
CA GLY A 229 4.07 -13.12 -0.78
C GLY A 229 4.63 -13.05 -2.21
N PRO A 230 5.46 -14.02 -2.62
CA PRO A 230 5.94 -14.12 -3.99
C PRO A 230 4.79 -14.10 -4.99
N THR A 231 4.90 -13.26 -6.02
CA THR A 231 3.92 -13.12 -7.11
C THR A 231 4.30 -13.95 -8.33
N GLU A 232 3.35 -14.23 -9.22
CA GLU A 232 3.58 -14.92 -10.49
C GLU A 232 4.24 -13.97 -11.50
N ASP A 233 5.52 -13.62 -11.25
CA ASP A 233 6.32 -12.78 -12.14
C ASP A 233 7.71 -13.36 -12.38
N GLU A 234 8.48 -12.78 -13.31
CA GLU A 234 9.81 -13.27 -13.72
C GLU A 234 10.81 -13.29 -12.57
N TRP A 235 10.72 -12.36 -11.62
CA TRP A 235 11.68 -12.19 -10.54
C TRP A 235 11.50 -13.21 -9.41
N HIS A 236 10.29 -13.73 -9.24
CA HIS A 236 9.98 -14.77 -8.26
C HIS A 236 9.97 -16.19 -8.88
N GLN A 237 10.32 -16.32 -10.16
CA GLN A 237 10.40 -17.62 -10.83
C GLN A 237 11.24 -18.66 -10.07
N PRO A 238 12.41 -18.31 -9.50
CA PRO A 238 13.24 -19.26 -8.77
C PRO A 238 12.63 -19.77 -7.47
N LEU A 239 11.67 -19.04 -6.90
CA LEU A 239 11.05 -19.47 -5.65
C LEU A 239 10.05 -20.60 -5.88
N PRO A 240 9.92 -21.53 -4.92
CA PRO A 240 8.91 -22.58 -5.00
C PRO A 240 7.49 -22.02 -4.87
N PRO A 241 6.47 -22.75 -5.35
CA PRO A 241 5.07 -22.41 -5.08
C PRO A 241 4.74 -22.55 -3.56
N PRO A 242 3.68 -21.90 -3.05
CA PRO A 242 2.69 -21.16 -3.82
C PRO A 242 3.12 -19.73 -4.16
N LYS A 243 2.69 -19.25 -5.33
CA LYS A 243 2.83 -17.85 -5.76
C LYS A 243 1.46 -17.21 -5.88
N VAL A 244 1.42 -15.89 -5.68
CA VAL A 244 0.17 -15.13 -5.71
C VAL A 244 -0.12 -14.64 -7.12
N PRO A 245 -1.23 -15.07 -7.76
CA PRO A 245 -1.67 -14.52 -9.03
C PRO A 245 -2.08 -13.04 -8.90
N ALA A 246 -1.78 -12.23 -9.91
CA ALA A 246 -2.13 -10.81 -9.94
C ALA A 246 -3.64 -10.56 -9.71
N SER A 247 -4.51 -11.42 -10.26
CA SER A 247 -5.96 -11.34 -10.06
C SER A 247 -6.40 -11.59 -8.63
N THR A 248 -5.71 -12.48 -7.92
CA THR A 248 -5.98 -12.74 -6.49
C THR A 248 -5.56 -11.53 -5.66
N LEU A 249 -4.37 -10.98 -5.92
CA LEU A 249 -3.87 -9.78 -5.23
C LEU A 249 -4.84 -8.60 -5.41
N ALA A 250 -5.28 -8.34 -6.65
CA ALA A 250 -6.20 -7.25 -6.96
C ALA A 250 -7.55 -7.41 -6.26
N ARG A 251 -8.13 -8.62 -6.28
CA ARG A 251 -9.41 -8.91 -5.61
C ARG A 251 -9.32 -8.75 -4.10
N GLU A 252 -8.24 -9.22 -3.47
CA GLU A 252 -8.06 -9.08 -2.02
C GLU A 252 -7.83 -7.62 -1.62
N LEU A 253 -7.15 -6.81 -2.45
CA LEU A 253 -7.05 -5.36 -2.24
C LEU A 253 -8.43 -4.69 -2.27
N VAL A 254 -9.26 -4.97 -3.28
CA VAL A 254 -10.61 -4.38 -3.37
C VAL A 254 -11.45 -4.73 -2.16
N LYS A 255 -11.43 -6.00 -1.73
CA LYS A 255 -12.13 -6.43 -0.50
C LYS A 255 -11.62 -5.69 0.74
N ALA A 256 -10.31 -5.50 0.84
CA ALA A 256 -9.71 -4.79 1.96
C ALA A 256 -10.13 -3.33 2.02
N LEU A 257 -10.18 -2.65 0.88
CA LEU A 257 -10.69 -1.27 0.77
C LEU A 257 -12.15 -1.18 1.19
N GLN A 258 -12.99 -2.12 0.72
CA GLN A 258 -14.40 -2.19 1.08
C GLN A 258 -14.64 -2.50 2.55
N ALA A 259 -13.76 -3.32 3.15
CA ALA A 259 -13.82 -3.67 4.58
C ALA A 259 -13.08 -2.67 5.49
N GLY A 260 -12.46 -1.64 4.94
CA GLY A 260 -11.72 -0.64 5.71
C GLY A 260 -10.47 -1.17 6.45
N LEU A 261 -9.82 -2.22 5.91
CA LEU A 261 -8.64 -2.82 6.54
C LEU A 261 -7.40 -1.96 6.30
N GLU A 262 -6.56 -1.82 7.32
CA GLU A 262 -5.30 -1.06 7.22
C GLU A 262 -4.10 -1.94 6.85
N ASP A 263 -4.07 -3.19 7.28
CA ASP A 263 -3.00 -4.14 6.96
C ASP A 263 -3.58 -5.43 6.37
N VAL A 264 -3.16 -5.76 5.16
CA VAL A 264 -3.69 -6.87 4.36
C VAL A 264 -2.57 -7.81 3.99
N TYR A 265 -2.75 -9.10 4.26
CA TYR A 265 -1.76 -10.14 3.97
C TYR A 265 -2.28 -11.07 2.88
N VAL A 266 -1.67 -11.00 1.70
CA VAL A 266 -2.15 -11.72 0.52
C VAL A 266 -1.26 -12.92 0.21
N GLY A 267 -1.90 -14.08 0.09
CA GLY A 267 -1.24 -15.37 -0.12
C GLY A 267 -0.82 -16.06 1.18
N ASP A 268 -0.66 -17.37 1.10
CA ASP A 268 -0.42 -18.20 2.29
C ASP A 268 0.93 -17.90 2.94
N ILE A 269 1.96 -17.58 2.13
CA ILE A 269 3.29 -17.22 2.62
C ILE A 269 3.22 -15.93 3.44
N ALA A 270 2.52 -14.89 2.96
CA ALA A 270 2.40 -13.63 3.70
C ALA A 270 1.62 -13.80 5.02
N LYS A 271 0.58 -14.61 5.01
CA LYS A 271 -0.21 -14.94 6.21
C LYS A 271 0.60 -15.73 7.24
N ASP A 272 1.39 -16.70 6.78
CA ASP A 272 2.27 -17.51 7.65
C ASP A 272 3.39 -16.67 8.25
N ILE A 273 4.06 -15.83 7.43
CA ILE A 273 5.07 -14.87 7.90
C ILE A 273 4.47 -13.96 8.98
N ARG A 274 3.28 -13.37 8.74
CA ARG A 274 2.63 -12.54 9.75
C ARG A 274 2.38 -13.28 11.04
N ARG A 275 1.77 -14.46 10.96
CA ARG A 275 1.47 -15.27 12.16
C ARG A 275 2.74 -15.54 12.95
N LYS A 276 3.78 -16.05 12.30
CA LYS A 276 5.07 -16.38 12.94
C LYS A 276 5.80 -15.15 13.47
N PHE A 277 5.71 -14.02 12.74
CA PHE A 277 6.28 -12.75 13.19
C PHE A 277 5.65 -12.27 14.51
N MET A 278 4.34 -12.41 14.65
CA MET A 278 3.63 -12.07 15.90
C MET A 278 3.92 -13.05 17.04
N GLU A 279 4.19 -14.32 16.73
CA GLU A 279 4.51 -15.35 17.72
C GLU A 279 5.97 -15.24 18.19
N SER A 280 6.92 -15.20 17.27
CA SER A 280 8.36 -15.13 17.57
C SER A 280 9.19 -14.67 16.35
N PRO A 281 9.49 -13.37 16.23
CA PRO A 281 10.27 -12.83 15.11
C PRO A 281 11.64 -13.53 14.95
N LYS A 282 12.28 -13.90 16.05
CA LYS A 282 13.61 -14.53 16.02
C LYS A 282 13.59 -15.98 15.51
N VAL A 283 12.53 -16.71 15.80
CA VAL A 283 12.34 -18.06 15.24
C VAL A 283 12.08 -17.96 13.74
N LEU A 284 11.22 -17.06 13.32
CA LEU A 284 10.94 -16.81 11.91
C LEU A 284 12.21 -16.42 11.13
N GLU A 285 13.06 -15.52 11.67
CA GLU A 285 14.35 -15.17 11.06
C GLU A 285 15.23 -16.40 10.81
N LYS A 286 15.31 -17.32 11.78
CA LYS A 286 16.07 -18.57 11.63
C LYS A 286 15.47 -19.52 10.59
N GLU A 287 14.14 -19.60 10.51
CA GLU A 287 13.47 -20.41 9.49
C GLU A 287 13.77 -19.90 8.08
N MET A 288 13.72 -18.57 7.87
CA MET A 288 14.05 -17.96 6.58
C MET A 288 15.49 -18.25 6.13
N THR A 289 16.42 -18.36 7.09
CA THR A 289 17.83 -18.75 6.80
C THR A 289 17.95 -20.20 6.37
N SER A 290 17.09 -21.08 6.87
CA SER A 290 17.11 -22.51 6.57
C SER A 290 16.51 -22.86 5.20
N LEU A 291 15.62 -22.00 4.66
CA LEU A 291 14.98 -22.21 3.34
C LEU A 291 15.95 -22.06 2.16
N GLU A 292 17.12 -21.44 2.35
CA GLU A 292 18.16 -21.34 1.32
C GLU A 292 19.14 -22.53 1.29
N ALA A 293 19.08 -23.40 2.29
CA ALA A 293 19.95 -24.57 2.35
C ALA A 293 19.38 -25.79 1.57
N LEU A 294 18.27 -25.63 0.89
CA LEU A 294 17.63 -26.61 0.00
C LEU A 294 17.68 -26.15 -1.46
#